data_9aaf91521225ac84d1b70d36937edf15
#
_entry.id   9aaf91521225ac84d1b70d36937edf15
#
_cell.length_a   1.000
_cell.length_b   1.000
_cell.length_c   1.000
_cell.angle_alpha   90.00
_cell.angle_beta   90.00
_cell.angle_gamma   90.00
#
_symmetry.space_group_name_H-M   'P 1'
#
loop_
_entity.id
_entity.type
_entity.pdbx_description
1 polymer ?
#
loop_
_entity_poly.entity_id
_entity_poly.type
_entity_poly.pdbx_seq_one_letter_code
_entity_poly.pdbx_strand_id
1 'polypeptide(L)'
;MLVQVALHYPHDCHRTARPLSKMTKSDLIARMARRYPQLVAKDAELAVNAIFDAMTSTLVSGQRIEIRGFGTFKINYRPPRTGRNPKSGETVPVPEKFVPHFKAGKELRKRVDSN
;
A
#
# COMPACT_ATOMS: atom_id res chain seq x y z
N MET A 1 17.27 2.52 -19.74
CA MET A 1 18.28 1.92 -18.87
C MET A 1 17.80 1.70 -17.45
N LEU A 2 17.20 2.68 -16.86
CA LEU A 2 16.68 2.56 -15.50
C LEU A 2 15.53 1.57 -15.40
N VAL A 3 14.86 1.35 -16.49
CA VAL A 3 13.72 0.46 -16.53
C VAL A 3 14.11 -0.99 -16.26
N GLN A 4 15.32 -1.34 -16.64
CA GLN A 4 15.78 -2.71 -16.47
C GLN A 4 16.03 -3.10 -15.03
N VAL A 5 16.42 -2.13 -14.23
CA VAL A 5 16.64 -2.39 -12.82
C VAL A 5 15.34 -2.72 -12.10
N ALA A 6 14.27 -2.08 -12.54
CA ALA A 6 12.96 -2.33 -11.96
C ALA A 6 12.41 -3.70 -12.30
N LEU A 7 12.93 -4.32 -13.34
CA LEU A 7 12.47 -5.64 -13.76
C LEU A 7 13.14 -6.78 -13.02
N HIS A 8 14.16 -6.46 -12.26
CA HIS A 8 14.90 -7.46 -11.52
C HIS A 8 14.35 -7.64 -10.11
N TYR A 9 13.06 -7.77 -10.01
CA TYR A 9 12.50 -8.29 -8.78
C TYR A 9 12.77 -9.79 -8.78
N PRO A 10 13.56 -10.27 -7.85
CA PRO A 10 13.87 -11.68 -7.84
C PRO A 10 12.61 -12.48 -7.60
N HIS A 11 12.46 -13.52 -8.36
CA HIS A 11 11.38 -14.46 -8.21
C HIS A 11 11.28 -15.04 -6.82
N ASP A 12 12.34 -14.94 -6.10
CA ASP A 12 12.49 -15.60 -4.83
C ASP A 12 11.99 -14.78 -3.65
N CYS A 13 11.28 -13.68 -3.93
CA CYS A 13 10.77 -12.83 -2.87
C CYS A 13 9.95 -13.58 -1.83
N HIS A 14 9.27 -14.63 -2.25
CA HIS A 14 8.46 -15.40 -1.31
C HIS A 14 9.15 -16.64 -0.78
N ARG A 15 10.28 -16.99 -1.33
CA ARG A 15 10.96 -18.21 -0.93
C ARG A 15 12.10 -17.99 0.04
N THR A 16 12.68 -16.85 -0.05
CA THR A 16 13.79 -16.54 0.84
C THR A 16 13.30 -15.67 1.97
N ALA A 17 13.62 -16.06 3.16
CA ALA A 17 13.30 -15.29 4.34
C ALA A 17 14.13 -14.01 4.44
N ARG A 18 14.77 -13.61 3.36
CA ARG A 18 15.59 -12.40 3.36
C ARG A 18 14.69 -11.17 3.47
N PRO A 19 14.90 -10.36 4.48
CA PRO A 19 14.15 -9.12 4.56
C PRO A 19 14.56 -8.22 3.41
N LEU A 20 13.65 -8.04 2.47
CA LEU A 20 13.85 -7.07 1.41
C LEU A 20 13.66 -5.69 2.01
N SER A 21 14.45 -4.75 1.54
CA SER A 21 14.27 -3.38 1.97
C SER A 21 12.90 -2.92 1.53
N LYS A 22 12.13 -2.43 2.47
CA LYS A 22 10.81 -1.88 2.18
C LYS A 22 10.95 -0.52 1.52
N MET A 23 9.97 -0.14 0.72
CA MET A 23 9.90 1.20 0.17
C MET A 23 9.08 2.08 1.11
N THR A 24 9.72 3.10 1.64
CA THR A 24 9.06 4.08 2.50
C THR A 24 8.54 5.24 1.65
N LYS A 25 7.76 6.12 2.26
CA LYS A 25 7.29 7.32 1.58
C LYS A 25 8.46 8.19 1.14
N SER A 26 9.49 8.30 1.96
CA SER A 26 10.68 9.08 1.58
C SER A 26 11.43 8.44 0.40
N ASP A 27 11.43 7.12 0.31
CA ASP A 27 12.01 6.45 -0.85
C ASP A 27 11.22 6.76 -2.12
N LEU A 28 9.90 6.80 -2.02
CA LEU A 28 9.06 7.16 -3.14
C LEU A 28 9.32 8.60 -3.60
N ILE A 29 9.44 9.52 -2.64
CA ILE A 29 9.75 10.91 -2.96
C ILE A 29 11.10 11.02 -3.66
N ALA A 30 12.10 10.29 -3.18
CA ALA A 30 13.42 10.27 -3.79
C ALA A 30 13.38 9.74 -5.21
N ARG A 31 12.58 8.69 -5.45
CA ARG A 31 12.42 8.14 -6.80
C ARG A 31 11.75 9.13 -7.74
N MET A 32 10.75 9.85 -7.24
CA MET A 32 10.08 10.89 -8.02
C MET A 32 11.05 12.00 -8.40
N ALA A 33 11.84 12.45 -7.46
CA ALA A 33 12.83 13.51 -7.73
C ALA A 33 13.85 13.08 -8.75
N ARG A 34 14.29 11.84 -8.72
CA ARG A 34 15.25 11.32 -9.71
C ARG A 34 14.63 11.15 -11.08
N ARG A 35 13.39 10.69 -11.14
CA ARG A 35 12.73 10.46 -12.42
C ARG A 35 12.34 11.75 -13.11
N TYR A 36 12.04 12.76 -12.35
CA TYR A 36 11.61 14.07 -12.87
C TYR A 36 12.55 15.14 -12.35
N PRO A 37 13.74 15.23 -12.94
CA PRO A 37 14.77 16.17 -12.45
C PRO A 37 14.35 17.64 -12.55
N GLN A 38 13.33 17.95 -13.35
CA GLN A 38 12.77 19.30 -13.40
C GLN A 38 12.01 19.69 -12.13
N LEU A 39 11.66 18.70 -11.29
CA LEU A 39 11.05 18.97 -10.02
C LEU A 39 12.12 19.12 -8.94
N VAL A 40 12.03 20.18 -8.16
CA VAL A 40 12.89 20.28 -6.99
C VAL A 40 12.38 19.29 -5.94
N ALA A 41 13.27 18.87 -5.04
CA ALA A 41 12.94 17.84 -4.06
C ALA A 41 11.70 18.20 -3.25
N LYS A 42 11.54 19.46 -2.92
CA LYS A 42 10.36 19.92 -2.15
C LYS A 42 9.08 19.75 -2.95
N ASP A 43 9.11 20.00 -4.25
CA ASP A 43 7.93 19.82 -5.09
C ASP A 43 7.57 18.34 -5.23
N ALA A 44 8.55 17.47 -5.31
CA ALA A 44 8.31 16.03 -5.34
C ALA A 44 7.64 15.57 -4.04
N GLU A 45 8.10 16.08 -2.91
CA GLU A 45 7.51 15.78 -1.62
C GLU A 45 6.05 16.26 -1.53
N LEU A 46 5.79 17.49 -1.98
CA LEU A 46 4.45 18.03 -1.98
C LEU A 46 3.51 17.22 -2.87
N ALA A 47 4.01 16.78 -4.04
CA ALA A 47 3.20 15.99 -4.96
C ALA A 47 2.83 14.64 -4.35
N VAL A 48 3.78 13.95 -3.74
CA VAL A 48 3.52 12.66 -3.11
C VAL A 48 2.55 12.82 -1.94
N ASN A 49 2.76 13.84 -1.12
CA ASN A 49 1.87 14.09 0.02
C ASN A 49 0.46 14.43 -0.46
N ALA A 50 0.33 15.21 -1.53
CA ALA A 50 -0.99 15.56 -2.06
C ALA A 50 -1.76 14.31 -2.53
N ILE A 51 -1.06 13.36 -3.16
CA ILE A 51 -1.69 12.12 -3.60
C ILE A 51 -2.18 11.31 -2.38
N PHE A 52 -1.34 11.12 -1.39
CA PHE A 52 -1.72 10.33 -0.22
C PHE A 52 -2.80 11.02 0.61
N ASP A 53 -2.75 12.35 0.71
CA ASP A 53 -3.80 13.08 1.42
C ASP A 53 -5.15 12.95 0.71
N ALA A 54 -5.16 13.01 -0.61
CA ALA A 54 -6.39 12.83 -1.38
C ALA A 54 -6.95 11.43 -1.18
N MET A 55 -6.08 10.43 -1.18
CA MET A 55 -6.51 9.05 -0.96
C MET A 55 -7.07 8.87 0.44
N THR A 56 -6.39 9.42 1.43
CA THR A 56 -6.84 9.35 2.82
C THR A 56 -8.20 9.99 3.00
N SER A 57 -8.39 11.18 2.45
CA SER A 57 -9.66 11.89 2.54
C SER A 57 -10.80 11.11 1.90
N THR A 58 -10.52 10.49 0.75
CA THR A 58 -11.52 9.68 0.05
C THR A 58 -11.95 8.49 0.89
N LEU A 59 -11.00 7.79 1.49
CA LEU A 59 -11.29 6.62 2.31
C LEU A 59 -11.98 7.01 3.60
N VAL A 60 -11.59 8.12 4.21
CA VAL A 60 -12.25 8.61 5.43
C VAL A 60 -13.72 8.92 5.16
N SER A 61 -14.05 9.41 3.97
CA SER A 61 -15.45 9.68 3.61
C SER A 61 -16.23 8.43 3.20
N GLY A 62 -15.60 7.25 3.25
CA GLY A 62 -16.26 6.00 2.93
C GLY A 62 -16.30 5.64 1.47
N GLN A 63 -15.65 6.41 0.62
CA GLN A 63 -15.61 6.13 -0.80
C GLN A 63 -14.44 5.23 -1.14
N ARG A 64 -14.58 4.51 -2.24
CA ARG A 64 -13.50 3.64 -2.69
C ARG A 64 -12.66 4.34 -3.74
N ILE A 65 -11.42 3.88 -3.87
CA ILE A 65 -10.48 4.41 -4.85
C ILE A 65 -10.17 3.31 -5.84
N GLU A 66 -10.38 3.57 -7.12
CA GLU A 66 -10.03 2.63 -8.17
C GLU A 66 -8.89 3.23 -9.00
N ILE A 67 -7.76 2.54 -9.00
CA ILE A 67 -6.62 2.93 -9.82
C ILE A 67 -6.45 1.86 -10.89
N ARG A 68 -6.82 2.22 -12.12
CA ARG A 68 -6.79 1.28 -13.24
C ARG A 68 -5.36 0.77 -13.45
N GLY A 69 -5.22 -0.54 -13.59
CA GLY A 69 -3.92 -1.17 -13.77
C GLY A 69 -3.17 -1.41 -12.47
N PHE A 70 -3.70 -0.95 -11.34
CA PHE A 70 -3.04 -1.11 -10.06
C PHE A 70 -3.92 -1.88 -9.06
N GLY A 71 -5.05 -1.32 -8.68
CA GLY A 71 -5.92 -1.98 -7.73
C GLY A 71 -6.98 -1.05 -7.18
N THR A 72 -7.69 -1.57 -6.19
CA THR A 72 -8.80 -0.88 -5.55
C THR A 72 -8.60 -0.81 -4.06
N PHE A 73 -8.76 0.37 -3.51
CA PHE A 73 -8.79 0.58 -2.06
C PHE A 73 -10.23 0.81 -1.64
N LYS A 74 -10.67 0.12 -0.61
CA LYS A 74 -12.02 0.30 -0.08
C LYS A 74 -12.02 0.14 1.42
N ILE A 75 -13.11 0.53 2.04
CA ILE A 75 -13.29 0.38 3.48
C ILE A 75 -14.17 -0.83 3.73
N ASN A 76 -13.70 -1.72 4.58
CA ASN A 76 -14.46 -2.88 5.03
C ASN A 76 -14.98 -2.60 6.44
N TYR A 77 -16.27 -2.83 6.60
CA TYR A 77 -16.90 -2.75 7.91
C TYR A 77 -16.71 -4.06 8.65
N ARG A 78 -16.22 -3.96 9.86
CA ARG A 78 -16.07 -5.11 10.76
C ARG A 78 -17.08 -4.97 11.88
N PRO A 79 -18.11 -5.83 11.93
CA PRO A 79 -19.11 -5.73 12.99
C PRO A 79 -18.50 -6.03 14.36
N PRO A 80 -19.15 -5.58 15.43
CA PRO A 80 -18.70 -5.92 16.77
C PRO A 80 -18.77 -7.42 17.00
N ARG A 81 -17.81 -7.93 17.72
CA ARG A 81 -17.74 -9.37 17.97
C ARG A 81 -17.14 -9.60 19.35
N THR A 82 -17.19 -10.85 19.76
CA THR A 82 -16.58 -11.27 21.00
C THR A 82 -15.26 -11.94 20.67
N GLY A 83 -14.18 -11.41 21.24
CA GLY A 83 -12.87 -12.00 21.08
C GLY A 83 -12.44 -12.70 22.35
N ARG A 84 -11.33 -13.40 22.27
CA ARG A 84 -10.76 -14.08 23.42
C ARG A 84 -9.34 -13.59 23.64
N ASN A 85 -9.03 -13.23 24.87
CA ASN A 85 -7.68 -12.83 25.24
C ASN A 85 -6.78 -14.06 25.23
N PRO A 86 -5.74 -14.11 24.40
CA PRO A 86 -4.87 -15.28 24.32
C PRO A 86 -4.07 -15.55 25.60
N LYS A 87 -3.91 -14.54 26.44
CA LYS A 87 -3.14 -14.71 27.68
C LYS A 87 -4.00 -15.26 28.82
N SER A 88 -5.22 -14.78 28.95
CA SER A 88 -6.08 -15.15 30.09
C SER A 88 -7.23 -16.06 29.68
N GLY A 89 -7.50 -16.19 28.40
CA GLY A 89 -8.65 -16.95 27.93
C GLY A 89 -9.99 -16.24 28.13
N GLU A 90 -9.97 -15.04 28.67
CA GLU A 90 -11.18 -14.29 28.92
C GLU A 90 -11.81 -13.79 27.64
N THR A 91 -13.14 -13.76 27.65
CA THR A 91 -13.92 -13.21 26.56
C THR A 91 -13.96 -11.69 26.70
N VAL A 92 -13.53 -10.99 25.62
CA VAL A 92 -13.53 -9.53 25.61
C VAL A 92 -14.36 -9.04 24.45
N PRO A 93 -15.16 -7.98 24.65
CA PRO A 93 -15.91 -7.39 23.53
C PRO A 93 -14.94 -6.65 22.61
N VAL A 94 -15.09 -6.91 21.31
CA VAL A 94 -14.35 -6.19 20.29
C VAL A 94 -15.34 -5.26 19.59
N PRO A 95 -15.12 -3.94 19.65
CA PRO A 95 -16.06 -3.00 19.03
C PRO A 95 -16.01 -3.07 17.52
N GLU A 96 -17.05 -2.56 16.88
CA GLU A 96 -17.06 -2.43 15.43
C GLU A 96 -15.95 -1.48 14.98
N LYS A 97 -15.49 -1.70 13.76
CA LYS A 97 -14.48 -0.80 13.18
C LYS A 97 -14.54 -0.82 11.67
N PHE A 98 -13.97 0.21 11.06
CA PHE A 98 -13.82 0.30 9.62
C PHE A 98 -12.35 0.14 9.29
N VAL A 99 -12.05 -0.76 8.39
CA VAL A 99 -10.67 -1.13 8.06
C VAL A 99 -10.41 -0.88 6.59
N PRO A 100 -9.36 -0.14 6.24
CA PRO A 100 -8.99 -0.02 4.82
C PRO A 100 -8.51 -1.37 4.29
N HIS A 101 -8.88 -1.65 3.06
CA HIS A 101 -8.53 -2.88 2.38
C HIS A 101 -8.08 -2.59 0.96
N PHE A 102 -7.00 -3.21 0.54
CA PHE A 102 -6.49 -3.09 -0.81
C PHE A 102 -6.63 -4.42 -1.54
N LYS A 103 -7.20 -4.36 -2.73
CA LYS A 103 -7.27 -5.52 -3.62
C LYS A 103 -6.50 -5.19 -4.89
N ALA A 104 -5.47 -5.97 -5.17
CA ALA A 104 -4.66 -5.78 -6.37
C ALA A 104 -5.50 -6.04 -7.62
N GLY A 105 -5.30 -5.23 -8.65
CA GLY A 105 -5.93 -5.43 -9.93
C GLY A 105 -5.28 -6.57 -10.69
N LYS A 106 -5.91 -6.95 -11.78
CA LYS A 106 -5.44 -8.07 -12.60
C LYS A 106 -4.01 -7.86 -13.09
N GLU A 107 -3.72 -6.68 -13.56
CA GLU A 107 -2.40 -6.39 -14.12
C GLU A 107 -1.31 -6.42 -13.06
N LEU A 108 -1.57 -5.83 -11.91
CA LEU A 108 -0.60 -5.85 -10.82
C LEU A 108 -0.35 -7.29 -10.34
N ARG A 109 -1.42 -8.08 -10.21
CA ARG A 109 -1.28 -9.48 -9.80
C ARG A 109 -0.43 -10.26 -10.77
N LYS A 110 -0.64 -10.04 -12.07
CA LYS A 110 0.15 -10.71 -13.09
C LYS A 110 1.62 -10.33 -13.01
N ARG A 111 1.90 -9.05 -12.83
CA ARG A 111 3.29 -8.58 -12.79
C ARG A 111 4.03 -9.08 -11.57
N VAL A 112 3.36 -9.22 -10.45
CA VAL A 112 3.96 -9.75 -9.24
C VAL A 112 4.18 -11.26 -9.35
N ASP A 113 3.26 -11.97 -9.98
CA ASP A 113 3.28 -13.42 -10.07
C ASP A 113 4.11 -13.95 -11.23
N SER A 114 4.14 -13.21 -12.32
CA SER A 114 4.84 -13.67 -13.52
C SER A 114 6.27 -13.16 -13.52
N ASN A 115 7.15 -13.95 -13.14
CA ASN A 115 8.56 -13.59 -13.26
C ASN A 115 9.33 -14.62 -14.00
#